data_ba87b92ed6e772225a1d4b1f905c4524
#
_entry.id   ba87b92ed6e772225a1d4b1f905c4524
#
_cell.length_a   1.000
_cell.length_b   1.000
_cell.length_c   1.000
_cell.angle_alpha   90.00
_cell.angle_beta   90.00
_cell.angle_gamma   90.00
#
_symmetry.space_group_name_H-M   'P 1'
#
loop_
_entity.id
_entity.type
_entity.pdbx_description
1 polymer ?
#
loop_
_entity_poly.entity_id
_entity_poly.type
_entity_poly.pdbx_seq_one_letter_code
_entity_poly.pdbx_strand_id
1 'polypeptide(L)'
;MSLTRRNFLVGAASAAGLSAIHLKPGDVAAAGITGDTAVRGTEYATLLDIEKCIGCGQCVEGCHERNGHRFPEAKKPLPALLPPGTKAEDWSAKRDVDDRLTPYNWLYIESVTVQKNGAPLELHIPRRCLHCTNPPCANLCPWGAASRQPETGTVSIDSQTCLGGAKCRTVCPWHIPQRQSGVGLYLDLMPRFAGNGVMYKCDRCADSFAHGQLPACVEVCPQQVQTIGPRNEILAQAQKLAQERGAYLYGVTENGGTNTFYLSPVPFSEIAQQAKPGPGKPTFGPVEDSMAQAGNLTRMLMAAPLAGVAGALVSVARQGQAQTNSTHSLRDPQVDSSQSSSLLKKLWLAVALLLGFTGMMQLPVASRYGIAKIPG
;
A
#
# COMPACT_ATOMS: atom_id res chain seq x y z
N MET A 1 32.45 40.10 4.89
CA MET A 1 32.34 39.06 5.96
C MET A 1 32.11 37.74 5.26
N SER A 2 33.12 36.87 5.23
CA SER A 2 33.02 35.56 4.57
C SER A 2 32.41 34.55 5.54
N LEU A 3 31.25 34.01 5.14
CA LEU A 3 30.61 32.92 5.87
C LEU A 3 31.46 31.64 5.72
N THR A 4 32.12 31.21 6.76
CA THR A 4 32.86 29.96 6.78
C THR A 4 31.88 28.80 7.03
N ARG A 5 32.15 27.61 6.45
CA ARG A 5 31.36 26.37 6.63
C ARG A 5 31.05 26.02 8.09
N ARG A 6 31.95 26.42 8.98
CA ARG A 6 31.82 26.21 10.43
C ARG A 6 30.69 27.05 11.03
N ASN A 7 30.52 28.30 10.60
CA ASN A 7 29.45 29.19 11.09
C ASN A 7 28.08 28.79 10.57
N PHE A 8 28.03 28.18 9.37
CA PHE A 8 26.78 27.63 8.80
C PHE A 8 26.29 26.41 9.59
N LEU A 9 27.20 25.49 9.96
CA LEU A 9 26.83 24.28 10.72
C LEU A 9 26.42 24.59 12.17
N VAL A 10 27.02 25.59 12.80
CA VAL A 10 26.61 26.03 14.14
C VAL A 10 25.27 26.74 14.10
N GLY A 11 25.00 27.53 13.08
CA GLY A 11 23.70 28.17 12.86
C GLY A 11 22.56 27.19 12.59
N ALA A 12 22.82 26.13 11.82
CA ALA A 12 21.85 25.07 11.53
C ALA A 12 21.51 24.22 12.77
N ALA A 13 22.50 23.92 13.61
CA ALA A 13 22.28 23.19 14.86
C ALA A 13 21.49 24.00 15.90
N SER A 14 21.67 25.32 15.92
CA SER A 14 20.94 26.23 16.83
C SER A 14 19.48 26.42 16.40
N ALA A 15 19.21 26.45 15.09
CA ALA A 15 17.86 26.59 14.54
C ALA A 15 17.02 25.32 14.77
N ALA A 16 17.64 24.12 14.71
CA ALA A 16 16.95 22.85 14.97
C ALA A 16 16.61 22.67 16.46
N GLY A 17 17.39 23.25 17.37
CA GLY A 17 17.18 23.15 18.82
C GLY A 17 16.08 24.07 19.36
N LEU A 18 15.78 25.19 18.68
CA LEU A 18 14.82 26.19 19.16
C LEU A 18 13.38 25.93 18.65
N SER A 19 13.20 25.12 17.62
CA SER A 19 11.87 24.77 17.11
C SER A 19 11.15 23.69 17.91
N ALA A 20 11.81 23.05 18.86
CA ALA A 20 11.28 21.93 19.62
C ALA A 20 10.48 22.34 20.89
N ILE A 21 10.39 23.63 21.23
CA ILE A 21 9.94 24.04 22.57
C ILE A 21 8.48 24.57 22.60
N HIS A 22 7.78 24.68 21.47
CA HIS A 22 6.43 25.29 21.46
C HIS A 22 5.35 24.48 20.73
N LEU A 23 5.48 23.15 20.61
CA LEU A 23 4.38 22.29 20.13
C LEU A 23 3.62 21.75 21.34
N LYS A 24 2.42 22.29 21.58
CA LYS A 24 1.45 21.68 22.49
C LYS A 24 1.14 20.24 21.99
N PRO A 25 0.94 19.26 22.92
CA PRO A 25 0.67 17.87 22.55
C PRO A 25 -0.71 17.63 21.89
N GLY A 26 -1.19 18.54 21.07
CA GLY A 26 -2.48 18.46 20.39
C GLY A 26 -2.45 18.76 18.90
N ASP A 27 -1.39 19.39 18.38
CA ASP A 27 -1.40 19.96 17.03
C ASP A 27 -0.51 19.21 16.00
N VAL A 28 0.00 18.05 16.34
CA VAL A 28 0.71 17.21 15.37
C VAL A 28 -0.25 16.09 14.95
N ALA A 29 -1.31 16.44 14.22
CA ALA A 29 -1.90 15.52 13.25
C ALA A 29 -0.90 15.38 12.09
N ALA A 30 0.29 14.89 12.40
CA ALA A 30 1.16 14.35 11.39
C ALA A 30 0.39 13.25 10.68
N ALA A 31 0.47 13.21 9.35
CA ALA A 31 0.21 12.03 8.56
C ALA A 31 1.14 10.90 9.05
N GLY A 32 0.95 10.51 10.27
CA GLY A 32 1.66 9.45 10.97
C GLY A 32 1.06 8.14 10.53
N ILE A 33 1.89 7.27 10.06
CA ILE A 33 1.69 5.83 10.01
C ILE A 33 1.49 5.38 11.47
N THR A 34 0.35 5.68 12.04
CA THR A 34 -0.12 5.05 13.27
C THR A 34 -0.92 3.85 12.83
N GLY A 35 -0.39 2.67 13.10
CA GLY A 35 -1.18 1.46 13.12
C GLY A 35 -2.22 1.61 14.23
N ASP A 36 -3.21 2.46 14.01
CA ASP A 36 -4.22 2.77 15.00
C ASP A 36 -5.34 1.74 14.93
N THR A 37 -5.43 0.98 15.98
CA THR A 37 -6.49 0.02 16.25
C THR A 37 -7.82 0.69 16.64
N ALA A 38 -7.85 2.02 16.81
CA ALA A 38 -9.00 2.76 17.36
C ALA A 38 -10.15 3.02 16.36
N VAL A 39 -9.90 2.95 15.03
CA VAL A 39 -10.92 3.28 14.00
C VAL A 39 -11.61 2.03 13.43
N ARG A 40 -11.24 0.84 13.85
CA ARG A 40 -11.74 -0.43 13.28
C ARG A 40 -13.23 -0.71 13.52
N GLY A 41 -13.90 0.02 14.39
CA GLY A 41 -15.32 -0.17 14.70
C GLY A 41 -16.31 0.50 13.73
N THR A 42 -15.86 1.50 12.96
CA THR A 42 -16.72 2.30 12.07
C THR A 42 -16.55 1.94 10.59
N GLU A 43 -15.52 1.16 10.23
CA GLU A 43 -15.29 0.75 8.83
C GLU A 43 -16.40 -0.16 8.33
N TYR A 44 -16.69 -0.03 7.04
CA TYR A 44 -17.64 -0.90 6.36
C TYR A 44 -16.90 -1.99 5.57
N ALA A 45 -17.42 -3.22 5.65
CA ALA A 45 -16.96 -4.32 4.82
C ALA A 45 -18.10 -4.87 3.95
N THR A 46 -17.73 -5.59 2.89
CA THR A 46 -18.68 -6.30 2.04
C THR A 46 -18.36 -7.79 2.11
N LEU A 47 -19.36 -8.61 2.38
CA LEU A 47 -19.32 -10.06 2.23
C LEU A 47 -19.88 -10.42 0.87
N LEU A 48 -19.18 -11.26 0.10
CA LEU A 48 -19.63 -11.88 -1.14
C LEU A 48 -19.79 -13.38 -0.93
N ASP A 49 -21.04 -13.85 -0.86
CA ASP A 49 -21.38 -15.26 -0.78
C ASP A 49 -21.45 -15.82 -2.22
N ILE A 50 -20.33 -16.33 -2.73
CA ILE A 50 -20.21 -16.73 -4.13
C ILE A 50 -21.03 -17.98 -4.47
N GLU A 51 -21.43 -18.76 -3.48
CA GLU A 51 -22.33 -19.90 -3.68
C GLU A 51 -23.72 -19.47 -4.21
N LYS A 52 -24.15 -18.24 -3.87
CA LYS A 52 -25.41 -17.67 -4.34
C LYS A 52 -25.33 -17.02 -5.72
N CYS A 53 -24.12 -16.81 -6.25
CA CYS A 53 -23.95 -16.06 -7.49
C CYS A 53 -24.33 -16.91 -8.71
N ILE A 54 -25.25 -16.40 -9.50
CA ILE A 54 -25.76 -17.05 -10.73
C ILE A 54 -25.13 -16.48 -12.01
N GLY A 55 -24.14 -15.60 -11.89
CA GLY A 55 -23.43 -15.03 -13.04
C GLY A 55 -24.24 -14.06 -13.90
N CYS A 56 -25.37 -13.52 -13.41
CA CYS A 56 -26.31 -12.73 -14.22
C CYS A 56 -25.79 -11.38 -14.77
N GLY A 57 -24.63 -10.89 -14.30
CA GLY A 57 -24.02 -9.65 -14.80
C GLY A 57 -24.63 -8.34 -14.28
N GLN A 58 -25.77 -8.34 -13.61
CA GLN A 58 -26.44 -7.10 -13.17
C GLN A 58 -25.57 -6.20 -12.29
N CYS A 59 -24.70 -6.77 -11.46
CA CYS A 59 -23.77 -5.98 -10.65
C CYS A 59 -22.70 -5.26 -11.50
N VAL A 60 -22.32 -5.82 -12.66
CA VAL A 60 -21.42 -5.17 -13.62
C VAL A 60 -22.16 -4.03 -14.32
N GLU A 61 -23.37 -4.27 -14.80
CA GLU A 61 -24.21 -3.27 -15.45
C GLU A 61 -24.52 -2.11 -14.51
N GLY A 62 -24.99 -2.37 -13.29
CA GLY A 62 -25.24 -1.31 -12.31
C GLY A 62 -23.99 -0.54 -11.91
N CYS A 63 -22.81 -1.19 -11.92
CA CYS A 63 -21.53 -0.48 -11.75
C CYS A 63 -21.26 0.47 -12.92
N HIS A 64 -21.50 0.06 -14.16
CA HIS A 64 -21.33 0.87 -15.36
C HIS A 64 -22.30 2.05 -15.38
N GLU A 65 -23.59 1.82 -15.09
CA GLU A 65 -24.60 2.88 -15.01
C GLU A 65 -24.24 3.93 -13.96
N ARG A 66 -23.86 3.50 -12.75
CA ARG A 66 -23.53 4.42 -11.64
C ARG A 66 -22.24 5.20 -11.89
N ASN A 67 -21.21 4.55 -12.44
CA ASN A 67 -19.87 5.10 -12.53
C ASN A 67 -19.44 5.50 -13.95
N GLY A 68 -20.26 5.26 -14.98
CA GLY A 68 -19.92 5.48 -16.37
C GLY A 68 -19.52 6.93 -16.68
N HIS A 69 -20.11 7.92 -16.00
CA HIS A 69 -19.74 9.34 -16.10
C HIS A 69 -18.32 9.65 -15.62
N ARG A 70 -17.68 8.74 -14.91
CA ARG A 70 -16.30 8.84 -14.38
C ARG A 70 -15.30 8.04 -15.21
N PHE A 71 -15.76 7.33 -16.23
CA PHE A 71 -14.88 6.59 -17.11
C PHE A 71 -14.01 7.55 -17.94
N PRO A 72 -12.78 7.15 -18.27
CA PRO A 72 -11.85 8.05 -18.95
C PRO A 72 -12.26 8.37 -20.38
N GLU A 73 -12.10 9.64 -20.76
CA GLU A 73 -12.19 10.09 -22.15
C GLU A 73 -10.80 10.46 -22.68
N ALA A 74 -10.19 9.51 -23.41
CA ALA A 74 -8.81 9.67 -23.88
C ALA A 74 -8.70 10.66 -25.02
N LYS A 75 -7.85 11.68 -24.87
CA LYS A 75 -7.47 12.60 -25.93
C LYS A 75 -6.56 11.89 -26.95
N LYS A 76 -6.86 12.06 -28.24
CA LYS A 76 -6.11 11.48 -29.36
C LYS A 76 -5.52 12.56 -30.25
N PRO A 77 -4.36 12.32 -30.89
CA PRO A 77 -3.49 11.13 -30.75
C PRO A 77 -2.78 11.09 -29.41
N LEU A 78 -2.47 9.89 -28.93
CA LEU A 78 -1.66 9.75 -27.72
C LEU A 78 -0.24 10.30 -27.95
N PRO A 79 0.34 11.04 -26.99
CA PRO A 79 1.69 11.56 -27.12
C PRO A 79 2.71 10.42 -27.17
N ALA A 80 3.77 10.59 -27.97
CA ALA A 80 4.91 9.70 -27.95
C ALA A 80 5.58 9.73 -26.57
N LEU A 81 5.68 8.58 -25.90
CA LEU A 81 6.19 8.49 -24.54
C LEU A 81 7.71 8.41 -24.48
N LEU A 82 8.29 8.83 -23.34
CA LEU A 82 9.70 8.68 -23.03
C LEU A 82 9.91 7.65 -21.90
N PRO A 83 10.97 6.83 -21.93
CA PRO A 83 11.95 6.71 -23.00
C PRO A 83 11.36 6.14 -24.29
N PRO A 84 12.03 6.29 -25.44
CA PRO A 84 11.56 5.72 -26.70
C PRO A 84 11.25 4.23 -26.57
N GLY A 85 10.16 3.78 -27.19
CA GLY A 85 9.68 2.40 -27.06
C GLY A 85 8.71 2.14 -25.90
N THR A 86 8.49 3.11 -25.01
CA THR A 86 7.45 2.99 -23.98
C THR A 86 6.06 2.95 -24.62
N LYS A 87 5.31 1.89 -24.32
CA LYS A 87 3.94 1.71 -24.84
C LYS A 87 2.92 2.42 -23.96
N ALA A 88 2.04 3.20 -24.57
CA ALA A 88 0.86 3.74 -23.90
C ALA A 88 -0.14 2.61 -23.63
N GLU A 89 -0.75 2.62 -22.46
CA GLU A 89 -1.86 1.72 -22.14
C GLU A 89 -3.18 2.39 -22.56
N ASP A 90 -3.75 1.89 -23.64
CA ASP A 90 -4.95 2.46 -24.22
C ASP A 90 -6.06 1.42 -24.34
N TRP A 91 -7.10 1.63 -23.55
CA TRP A 91 -8.32 0.83 -23.52
C TRP A 91 -9.50 1.50 -24.22
N SER A 92 -9.32 2.71 -24.76
CA SER A 92 -10.43 3.50 -25.31
C SER A 92 -11.15 2.84 -26.50
N ALA A 93 -10.47 1.97 -27.25
CA ALA A 93 -11.03 1.16 -28.33
C ALA A 93 -11.51 -0.23 -27.85
N LYS A 94 -11.42 -0.52 -26.53
CA LYS A 94 -11.75 -1.81 -25.91
C LYS A 94 -12.59 -1.61 -24.66
N ARG A 95 -13.56 -0.68 -24.73
CA ARG A 95 -14.43 -0.33 -23.60
C ARG A 95 -15.40 -1.45 -23.22
N ASP A 96 -15.70 -2.32 -24.16
CA ASP A 96 -16.59 -3.48 -24.08
C ASP A 96 -15.95 -4.74 -23.48
N VAL A 97 -14.66 -4.67 -23.13
CA VAL A 97 -13.98 -5.80 -22.46
C VAL A 97 -14.53 -5.96 -21.05
N ASP A 98 -15.21 -7.07 -20.81
CA ASP A 98 -15.96 -7.39 -19.58
C ASP A 98 -15.36 -8.57 -18.79
N ASP A 99 -14.36 -9.30 -19.36
CA ASP A 99 -13.74 -10.50 -18.76
C ASP A 99 -12.62 -10.19 -17.77
N ARG A 100 -12.36 -8.92 -17.48
CA ARG A 100 -11.29 -8.44 -16.61
C ARG A 100 -11.50 -7.02 -16.11
N LEU A 101 -10.70 -6.60 -15.13
CA LEU A 101 -10.65 -5.21 -14.71
C LEU A 101 -9.93 -4.37 -15.75
N THR A 102 -10.54 -3.26 -16.15
CA THR A 102 -10.01 -2.26 -17.07
C THR A 102 -10.30 -0.86 -16.52
N PRO A 103 -9.79 0.23 -17.10
CA PRO A 103 -10.24 1.58 -16.76
C PRO A 103 -11.73 1.83 -16.96
N TYR A 104 -12.40 1.02 -17.79
CA TYR A 104 -13.83 1.11 -18.12
C TYR A 104 -14.67 0.01 -17.47
N ASN A 105 -14.03 -0.97 -16.82
CA ASN A 105 -14.71 -2.08 -16.17
C ASN A 105 -14.10 -2.33 -14.77
N TRP A 106 -14.73 -1.80 -13.72
CA TRP A 106 -14.19 -1.83 -12.35
C TRP A 106 -14.66 -3.04 -11.54
N LEU A 107 -15.57 -3.79 -12.09
CA LEU A 107 -16.09 -5.06 -11.58
C LEU A 107 -16.40 -5.98 -12.76
N TYR A 108 -15.97 -7.24 -12.70
CA TYR A 108 -16.33 -8.27 -13.67
C TYR A 108 -16.69 -9.57 -12.94
N ILE A 109 -17.34 -10.50 -13.65
CA ILE A 109 -17.63 -11.82 -13.12
C ILE A 109 -16.64 -12.81 -13.72
N GLU A 110 -15.89 -13.49 -12.85
CA GLU A 110 -15.04 -14.61 -13.21
C GLU A 110 -15.84 -15.91 -13.04
N SER A 111 -15.96 -16.71 -14.10
CA SER A 111 -16.58 -18.04 -14.02
C SER A 111 -15.51 -19.12 -14.04
N VAL A 112 -15.58 -20.03 -13.08
CA VAL A 112 -14.67 -21.18 -12.95
C VAL A 112 -15.45 -22.45 -12.65
N THR A 113 -14.97 -23.58 -13.16
CA THR A 113 -15.52 -24.90 -12.81
C THR A 113 -14.54 -25.61 -11.88
N VAL A 114 -15.01 -25.95 -10.69
CA VAL A 114 -14.24 -26.67 -9.66
C VAL A 114 -14.91 -28.02 -9.35
N GLN A 115 -14.25 -28.87 -8.59
CA GLN A 115 -14.85 -30.12 -8.12
C GLN A 115 -15.33 -29.96 -6.69
N LYS A 116 -16.58 -30.32 -6.39
CA LYS A 116 -17.12 -30.41 -5.04
C LYS A 116 -17.70 -31.81 -4.82
N ASN A 117 -17.15 -32.56 -3.92
CA ASN A 117 -17.59 -33.93 -3.62
C ASN A 117 -17.64 -34.87 -4.86
N GLY A 118 -16.66 -34.70 -5.78
CA GLY A 118 -16.58 -35.49 -7.01
C GLY A 118 -17.53 -35.07 -8.13
N ALA A 119 -18.29 -33.99 -7.95
CA ALA A 119 -19.16 -33.40 -8.97
C ALA A 119 -18.64 -32.01 -9.43
N PRO A 120 -18.76 -31.69 -10.72
CA PRO A 120 -18.40 -30.36 -11.20
C PRO A 120 -19.36 -29.32 -10.63
N LEU A 121 -18.80 -28.23 -10.11
CA LEU A 121 -19.51 -27.06 -9.61
C LEU A 121 -19.02 -25.83 -10.36
N GLU A 122 -19.93 -25.14 -11.04
CA GLU A 122 -19.65 -23.84 -11.65
C GLU A 122 -19.85 -22.73 -10.62
N LEU A 123 -18.83 -21.88 -10.46
CA LEU A 123 -18.87 -20.74 -9.57
C LEU A 123 -18.70 -19.45 -10.38
N HIS A 124 -19.53 -18.46 -10.07
CA HIS A 124 -19.47 -17.13 -10.64
C HIS A 124 -19.03 -16.15 -9.55
N ILE A 125 -17.95 -15.44 -9.78
CA ILE A 125 -17.24 -14.68 -8.75
C ILE A 125 -17.12 -13.22 -9.17
N PRO A 126 -17.83 -12.28 -8.52
CA PRO A 126 -17.66 -10.85 -8.77
C PRO A 126 -16.28 -10.40 -8.30
N ARG A 127 -15.44 -9.94 -9.22
CA ARG A 127 -14.05 -9.52 -8.98
C ARG A 127 -13.93 -8.01 -9.02
N ARG A 128 -13.42 -7.42 -7.93
CA ARG A 128 -13.23 -5.98 -7.79
C ARG A 128 -12.14 -5.67 -6.75
N CYS A 129 -11.97 -4.40 -6.39
CA CYS A 129 -11.04 -4.00 -5.33
C CYS A 129 -11.43 -4.61 -3.97
N LEU A 130 -10.43 -5.09 -3.22
CA LEU A 130 -10.65 -5.68 -1.90
C LEU A 130 -10.68 -4.63 -0.78
N HIS A 131 -10.32 -3.37 -1.03
CA HIS A 131 -10.30 -2.30 -0.03
C HIS A 131 -9.55 -2.69 1.24
N CYS A 132 -8.23 -2.92 1.11
CA CYS A 132 -7.35 -3.34 2.20
C CYS A 132 -7.46 -2.42 3.42
N THR A 133 -7.33 -2.99 4.62
CA THR A 133 -7.30 -2.23 5.88
C THR A 133 -6.03 -1.37 5.98
N ASN A 134 -4.91 -1.88 5.46
CA ASN A 134 -3.64 -1.16 5.32
C ASN A 134 -3.19 -1.15 3.84
N PRO A 135 -3.80 -0.28 2.98
CA PRO A 135 -3.67 -0.36 1.54
C PRO A 135 -2.30 0.10 1.05
N PRO A 136 -1.43 -0.77 0.50
CA PRO A 136 -0.14 -0.36 -0.04
C PRO A 136 -0.27 0.62 -1.22
N CYS A 137 -1.35 0.52 -1.99
CA CYS A 137 -1.62 1.42 -3.10
C CYS A 137 -1.87 2.87 -2.68
N ALA A 138 -2.46 3.11 -1.50
CA ALA A 138 -2.63 4.44 -0.94
C ALA A 138 -1.38 4.90 -0.19
N ASN A 139 -0.84 4.05 0.69
CA ASN A 139 0.30 4.39 1.53
C ASN A 139 1.59 4.67 0.74
N LEU A 140 1.76 4.07 -0.43
CA LEU A 140 2.94 4.23 -1.27
C LEU A 140 2.67 5.07 -2.53
N CYS A 141 1.53 5.77 -2.59
CA CYS A 141 1.25 6.70 -3.68
C CYS A 141 2.09 7.98 -3.51
N PRO A 142 3.04 8.28 -4.40
CA PRO A 142 3.94 9.42 -4.22
C PRO A 142 3.23 10.78 -4.35
N TRP A 143 2.05 10.79 -4.97
CA TRP A 143 1.25 12.01 -5.23
C TRP A 143 0.05 12.15 -4.29
N GLY A 144 -0.18 11.19 -3.41
CA GLY A 144 -1.37 11.19 -2.55
C GLY A 144 -2.70 10.99 -3.28
N ALA A 145 -2.67 10.72 -4.60
CA ALA A 145 -3.88 10.51 -5.40
C ALA A 145 -4.68 9.27 -4.97
N ALA A 146 -4.01 8.23 -4.51
CA ALA A 146 -4.67 7.10 -3.89
C ALA A 146 -4.78 7.34 -2.38
N SER A 147 -5.98 7.21 -1.84
CA SER A 147 -6.28 7.46 -0.43
C SER A 147 -7.23 6.42 0.14
N ARG A 148 -7.27 6.34 1.46
CA ARG A 148 -8.23 5.53 2.21
C ARG A 148 -9.05 6.44 3.11
N GLN A 149 -10.36 6.32 3.04
CA GLN A 149 -11.28 7.04 3.90
C GLN A 149 -11.39 6.31 5.25
N PRO A 150 -11.05 6.95 6.39
CA PRO A 150 -11.06 6.30 7.69
C PRO A 150 -12.44 5.79 8.10
N GLU A 151 -13.48 6.57 7.84
CA GLU A 151 -14.86 6.31 8.30
C GLU A 151 -15.50 5.13 7.59
N THR A 152 -15.20 4.95 6.31
CA THR A 152 -15.82 3.90 5.48
C THR A 152 -14.88 2.74 5.17
N GLY A 153 -13.57 2.91 5.38
CA GLY A 153 -12.55 1.98 4.95
C GLY A 153 -12.42 1.87 3.43
N THR A 154 -13.01 2.81 2.69
CA THR A 154 -12.98 2.83 1.23
C THR A 154 -11.63 3.32 0.73
N VAL A 155 -11.05 2.60 -0.22
CA VAL A 155 -9.83 3.02 -0.92
C VAL A 155 -10.20 3.53 -2.30
N SER A 156 -9.85 4.78 -2.61
CA SER A 156 -10.16 5.45 -3.88
C SER A 156 -8.89 5.96 -4.56
N ILE A 157 -9.02 6.33 -5.83
CA ILE A 157 -7.98 7.07 -6.59
C ILE A 157 -8.65 8.31 -7.14
N ASP A 158 -8.14 9.47 -6.78
CA ASP A 158 -8.55 10.74 -7.36
C ASP A 158 -7.95 10.90 -8.75
N SER A 159 -8.82 10.95 -9.76
CA SER A 159 -8.43 11.09 -11.16
C SER A 159 -7.84 12.46 -11.50
N GLN A 160 -8.12 13.48 -10.71
CA GLN A 160 -7.65 14.85 -10.95
C GLN A 160 -6.19 15.03 -10.52
N THR A 161 -5.74 14.29 -9.50
CA THR A 161 -4.37 14.35 -8.96
C THR A 161 -3.49 13.20 -9.42
N CYS A 162 -4.06 12.16 -10.01
CA CYS A 162 -3.31 10.98 -10.46
C CYS A 162 -2.46 11.27 -11.70
N LEU A 163 -1.16 11.01 -11.61
CA LEU A 163 -0.21 11.14 -12.73
C LEU A 163 0.11 9.80 -13.44
N GLY A 164 -0.64 8.74 -13.17
CA GLY A 164 -0.55 7.47 -13.89
C GLY A 164 0.74 6.68 -13.70
N GLY A 165 1.53 6.95 -12.65
CA GLY A 165 2.81 6.27 -12.39
C GLY A 165 2.70 4.77 -12.11
N ALA A 166 1.48 4.22 -11.98
CA ALA A 166 1.15 2.81 -11.76
C ALA A 166 1.80 2.16 -10.53
N LYS A 167 2.36 2.94 -9.59
CA LYS A 167 2.90 2.40 -8.34
C LYS A 167 1.83 1.62 -7.57
N CYS A 168 0.59 2.14 -7.55
CA CYS A 168 -0.54 1.49 -6.90
C CYS A 168 -0.86 0.10 -7.48
N ARG A 169 -0.65 -0.13 -8.79
CA ARG A 169 -0.78 -1.46 -9.42
C ARG A 169 0.37 -2.37 -9.03
N THR A 170 1.60 -1.87 -9.09
CA THR A 170 2.81 -2.64 -8.79
C THR A 170 2.84 -3.18 -7.36
N VAL A 171 2.39 -2.36 -6.39
CA VAL A 171 2.38 -2.74 -4.97
C VAL A 171 1.09 -3.44 -4.54
N CYS A 172 0.06 -3.46 -5.37
CA CYS A 172 -1.16 -4.21 -5.11
C CYS A 172 -0.92 -5.71 -5.33
N PRO A 173 -1.08 -6.58 -4.34
CA PRO A 173 -0.85 -8.00 -4.50
C PRO A 173 -1.72 -8.65 -5.59
N TRP A 174 -2.86 -8.03 -5.90
CA TRP A 174 -3.82 -8.49 -6.91
C TRP A 174 -3.75 -7.70 -8.22
N HIS A 175 -2.83 -6.72 -8.36
CA HIS A 175 -2.65 -5.87 -9.55
C HIS A 175 -3.94 -5.20 -10.07
N ILE A 176 -4.85 -4.85 -9.14
CA ILE A 176 -6.21 -4.37 -9.45
C ILE A 176 -6.24 -3.03 -10.19
N PRO A 177 -5.50 -1.96 -9.81
CA PRO A 177 -5.58 -0.69 -10.51
C PRO A 177 -5.12 -0.80 -11.97
N GLN A 178 -5.93 -0.30 -12.91
CA GLN A 178 -5.63 -0.31 -14.35
C GLN A 178 -5.44 1.12 -14.86
N ARG A 179 -4.56 1.31 -15.85
CA ARG A 179 -4.20 2.62 -16.38
C ARG A 179 -4.86 2.88 -17.73
N GLN A 180 -5.35 4.11 -17.90
CA GLN A 180 -5.66 4.67 -19.20
C GLN A 180 -4.71 5.83 -19.48
N SER A 181 -4.00 5.79 -20.61
CA SER A 181 -3.21 6.89 -21.14
C SER A 181 -4.09 7.88 -21.91
N GLY A 182 -3.58 9.09 -22.12
CA GLY A 182 -4.32 10.13 -22.85
C GLY A 182 -5.36 10.87 -22.00
N VAL A 183 -5.28 10.76 -20.67
CA VAL A 183 -6.17 11.40 -19.70
C VAL A 183 -5.38 11.93 -18.50
N GLY A 184 -5.91 12.94 -17.82
CA GLY A 184 -5.41 13.43 -16.54
C GLY A 184 -4.40 14.56 -16.64
N LEU A 185 -4.03 15.06 -15.48
CA LEU A 185 -3.22 16.27 -15.28
C LEU A 185 -1.85 16.21 -15.97
N TYR A 186 -1.25 15.04 -16.11
CA TYR A 186 0.06 14.91 -16.74
C TYR A 186 0.07 15.41 -18.21
N LEU A 187 -1.06 15.36 -18.92
CA LEU A 187 -1.15 15.87 -20.30
C LEU A 187 -0.76 17.34 -20.41
N ASP A 188 -1.03 18.11 -19.35
CA ASP A 188 -0.72 19.54 -19.29
C ASP A 188 0.68 19.79 -18.73
N LEU A 189 1.17 18.91 -17.83
CA LEU A 189 2.45 19.09 -17.15
C LEU A 189 3.63 18.46 -17.90
N MET A 190 3.51 17.18 -18.26
CA MET A 190 4.61 16.38 -18.81
C MET A 190 4.09 15.30 -19.78
N PRO A 191 3.52 15.67 -20.92
CA PRO A 191 2.74 14.74 -21.78
C PRO A 191 3.55 13.57 -22.35
N ARG A 192 4.88 13.66 -22.39
CA ARG A 192 5.75 12.65 -22.99
C ARG A 192 6.38 11.69 -21.99
N PHE A 193 6.24 11.90 -20.67
CA PHE A 193 6.89 11.02 -19.70
C PHE A 193 6.15 9.69 -19.57
N ALA A 194 6.95 8.62 -19.43
CA ALA A 194 6.45 7.27 -19.22
C ALA A 194 5.59 7.18 -17.95
N GLY A 195 4.59 6.33 -17.98
CA GLY A 195 3.66 6.14 -16.87
C GLY A 195 2.57 7.19 -16.80
N ASN A 196 2.40 8.00 -17.83
CA ASN A 196 1.36 9.00 -17.90
C ASN A 196 -0.04 8.38 -18.07
N GLY A 197 -1.06 9.13 -17.67
CA GLY A 197 -2.45 8.71 -17.65
C GLY A 197 -3.04 8.79 -16.25
N VAL A 198 -4.11 8.06 -16.03
CA VAL A 198 -4.78 7.94 -14.74
C VAL A 198 -5.03 6.48 -14.43
N MET A 199 -4.92 6.12 -13.16
CA MET A 199 -5.23 4.78 -12.66
C MET A 199 -6.68 4.71 -12.22
N TYR A 200 -7.35 3.64 -12.60
CA TYR A 200 -8.77 3.39 -12.31
C TYR A 200 -8.95 2.07 -11.56
N LYS A 201 -9.90 2.02 -10.67
CA LYS A 201 -10.36 0.82 -9.96
C LYS A 201 -11.67 1.09 -9.25
N CYS A 202 -12.35 0.05 -8.80
CA CYS A 202 -13.51 0.17 -7.91
C CYS A 202 -13.16 1.00 -6.66
N ASP A 203 -13.98 1.99 -6.35
CA ASP A 203 -13.90 2.84 -5.16
C ASP A 203 -15.12 2.64 -4.22
N ARG A 204 -15.86 1.55 -4.39
CA ARG A 204 -17.07 1.23 -3.64
C ARG A 204 -18.16 2.31 -3.77
N CYS A 205 -18.24 3.00 -4.92
CA CYS A 205 -19.12 4.14 -5.15
C CYS A 205 -18.99 5.19 -4.03
N ALA A 206 -17.76 5.62 -3.74
CA ALA A 206 -17.41 6.42 -2.56
C ALA A 206 -18.31 7.63 -2.35
N ASP A 207 -18.62 8.36 -3.44
CA ASP A 207 -19.46 9.57 -3.36
C ASP A 207 -20.89 9.24 -2.93
N SER A 208 -21.52 8.24 -3.56
CA SER A 208 -22.87 7.81 -3.21
C SER A 208 -22.91 7.18 -1.80
N PHE A 209 -21.88 6.40 -1.47
CA PHE A 209 -21.78 5.74 -0.18
C PHE A 209 -21.61 6.74 0.97
N ALA A 210 -20.88 7.83 0.76
CA ALA A 210 -20.77 8.93 1.72
C ALA A 210 -22.12 9.63 2.00
N HIS A 211 -23.06 9.55 1.05
CA HIS A 211 -24.43 10.06 1.20
C HIS A 211 -25.43 9.00 1.67
N GLY A 212 -24.96 7.86 2.19
CA GLY A 212 -25.81 6.79 2.73
C GLY A 212 -26.46 5.88 1.68
N GLN A 213 -26.08 6.00 0.41
CA GLN A 213 -26.58 5.11 -0.65
C GLN A 213 -25.70 3.84 -0.72
N LEU A 214 -26.33 2.70 -0.98
CA LEU A 214 -25.60 1.46 -1.20
C LEU A 214 -24.72 1.53 -2.45
N PRO A 215 -23.56 0.83 -2.48
CA PRO A 215 -22.84 0.61 -3.73
C PRO A 215 -23.74 -0.09 -4.76
N ALA A 216 -23.72 0.37 -6.01
CA ALA A 216 -24.62 -0.11 -7.06
C ALA A 216 -24.62 -1.65 -7.19
N CYS A 217 -23.43 -2.28 -7.12
CA CYS A 217 -23.31 -3.73 -7.23
C CYS A 217 -23.96 -4.52 -6.06
N VAL A 218 -24.17 -3.86 -4.92
CA VAL A 218 -24.90 -4.43 -3.77
C VAL A 218 -26.40 -4.25 -3.98
N GLU A 219 -26.82 -3.04 -4.39
CA GLU A 219 -28.20 -2.62 -4.56
C GLU A 219 -28.93 -3.44 -5.62
N VAL A 220 -28.31 -3.64 -6.79
CA VAL A 220 -28.95 -4.30 -7.95
C VAL A 220 -28.88 -5.83 -7.91
N CYS A 221 -28.25 -6.45 -6.90
CA CYS A 221 -28.02 -7.89 -6.88
C CYS A 221 -29.31 -8.67 -6.51
N PRO A 222 -29.97 -9.40 -7.44
CA PRO A 222 -31.24 -10.08 -7.18
C PRO A 222 -31.08 -11.25 -6.19
N GLN A 223 -29.90 -11.86 -6.16
CA GLN A 223 -29.59 -13.00 -5.28
C GLN A 223 -28.97 -12.57 -3.93
N GLN A 224 -28.82 -11.26 -3.70
CA GLN A 224 -28.19 -10.73 -2.48
C GLN A 224 -26.85 -11.42 -2.17
N VAL A 225 -26.05 -11.65 -3.22
CA VAL A 225 -24.70 -12.22 -3.13
C VAL A 225 -23.80 -11.33 -2.27
N GLN A 226 -24.04 -10.02 -2.35
CA GLN A 226 -23.22 -8.99 -1.71
C GLN A 226 -23.99 -8.33 -0.58
N THR A 227 -23.44 -8.44 0.65
CA THR A 227 -23.96 -7.77 1.85
C THR A 227 -22.92 -6.78 2.35
N ILE A 228 -23.31 -5.54 2.66
CA ILE A 228 -22.43 -4.50 3.19
C ILE A 228 -22.92 -4.03 4.56
N GLY A 229 -22.01 -3.75 5.47
CA GLY A 229 -22.32 -3.24 6.81
C GLY A 229 -21.04 -2.93 7.58
N PRO A 230 -21.17 -2.55 8.87
CA PRO A 230 -20.04 -2.37 9.77
C PRO A 230 -19.10 -3.60 9.73
N ARG A 231 -17.80 -3.35 9.61
CA ARG A 231 -16.81 -4.40 9.35
C ARG A 231 -16.84 -5.53 10.39
N ASN A 232 -16.98 -5.19 11.64
CA ASN A 232 -17.05 -6.17 12.74
C ASN A 232 -18.28 -7.09 12.63
N GLU A 233 -19.43 -6.54 12.24
CA GLU A 233 -20.67 -7.30 12.05
C GLU A 233 -20.59 -8.21 10.83
N ILE A 234 -20.11 -7.67 9.71
CA ILE A 234 -19.93 -8.44 8.47
C ILE A 234 -18.88 -9.55 8.66
N LEU A 235 -17.81 -9.29 9.41
CA LEU A 235 -16.80 -10.32 9.71
C LEU A 235 -17.39 -11.43 10.60
N ALA A 236 -18.14 -11.07 11.65
CA ALA A 236 -18.81 -12.04 12.51
C ALA A 236 -19.83 -12.89 11.73
N GLN A 237 -20.62 -12.24 10.85
CA GLN A 237 -21.54 -12.93 9.95
C GLN A 237 -20.80 -13.90 9.00
N ALA A 238 -19.69 -13.45 8.39
CA ALA A 238 -18.90 -14.28 7.48
C ALA A 238 -18.34 -15.51 8.20
N GLN A 239 -17.78 -15.34 9.40
CA GLN A 239 -17.24 -16.43 10.22
C GLN A 239 -18.32 -17.41 10.63
N LYS A 240 -19.49 -16.92 11.06
CA LYS A 240 -20.64 -17.75 11.41
C LYS A 240 -21.08 -18.61 10.21
N LEU A 241 -21.30 -17.98 9.06
CA LEU A 241 -21.70 -18.69 7.84
C LEU A 241 -20.65 -19.73 7.38
N ALA A 242 -19.36 -19.39 7.52
CA ALA A 242 -18.28 -20.30 7.18
C ALA A 242 -18.30 -21.55 8.08
N GLN A 243 -18.53 -21.39 9.39
CA GLN A 243 -18.64 -22.51 10.33
C GLN A 243 -19.89 -23.35 10.06
N GLU A 244 -21.05 -22.74 9.88
CA GLU A 244 -22.33 -23.42 9.66
C GLU A 244 -22.33 -24.25 8.38
N ARG A 245 -21.64 -23.80 7.33
CA ARG A 245 -21.65 -24.45 6.00
C ARG A 245 -20.38 -25.24 5.70
N GLY A 246 -19.38 -25.22 6.58
CA GLY A 246 -18.05 -25.76 6.26
C GLY A 246 -17.39 -25.03 5.09
N ALA A 247 -17.62 -23.72 4.97
CA ALA A 247 -17.17 -22.90 3.85
C ALA A 247 -15.86 -22.17 4.18
N TYR A 248 -15.22 -21.65 3.16
CA TYR A 248 -13.90 -21.00 3.22
C TYR A 248 -14.04 -19.50 3.08
N LEU A 249 -13.19 -18.76 3.79
CA LEU A 249 -13.14 -17.29 3.74
C LEU A 249 -11.84 -16.82 3.09
N TYR A 250 -11.94 -15.74 2.30
CA TYR A 250 -10.81 -15.01 1.72
C TYR A 250 -10.99 -13.51 1.91
N GLY A 251 -9.89 -12.78 2.10
CA GLY A 251 -9.89 -11.34 2.33
C GLY A 251 -9.83 -10.95 3.81
N VAL A 252 -9.91 -11.93 4.73
CA VAL A 252 -9.87 -11.68 6.18
C VAL A 252 -8.45 -11.43 6.67
N THR A 253 -7.50 -12.24 6.21
CA THR A 253 -6.08 -12.22 6.62
C THR A 253 -5.14 -11.76 5.52
N GLU A 254 -5.53 -11.89 4.26
CA GLU A 254 -4.73 -11.55 3.10
C GLU A 254 -4.33 -10.08 3.13
N ASN A 255 -3.04 -9.80 2.92
CA ASN A 255 -2.44 -8.46 2.98
C ASN A 255 -2.71 -7.71 4.31
N GLY A 256 -2.71 -8.43 5.45
CA GLY A 256 -3.03 -7.86 6.75
C GLY A 256 -4.51 -7.54 6.97
N GLY A 257 -5.38 -8.05 6.10
CA GLY A 257 -6.83 -7.88 6.12
C GLY A 257 -7.35 -6.91 5.06
N THR A 258 -8.59 -7.17 4.67
CA THR A 258 -9.31 -6.34 3.69
C THR A 258 -10.72 -6.00 4.19
N ASN A 259 -11.44 -5.19 3.43
CA ASN A 259 -12.84 -4.86 3.67
C ASN A 259 -13.77 -5.48 2.60
N THR A 260 -13.29 -6.52 1.91
CA THR A 260 -14.09 -7.33 0.98
C THR A 260 -13.80 -8.80 1.26
N PHE A 261 -14.76 -9.48 1.82
CA PHE A 261 -14.68 -10.89 2.18
C PHE A 261 -15.41 -11.74 1.16
N TYR A 262 -14.80 -12.84 0.76
CA TYR A 262 -15.43 -13.85 -0.08
C TYR A 262 -15.70 -15.09 0.76
N LEU A 263 -16.90 -15.64 0.64
CA LEU A 263 -17.32 -16.91 1.23
C LEU A 263 -17.51 -17.93 0.10
N SER A 264 -16.77 -19.04 0.14
CA SER A 264 -16.73 -20.05 -0.92
C SER A 264 -17.07 -21.44 -0.38
N PRO A 265 -17.84 -22.25 -1.11
CA PRO A 265 -18.10 -23.65 -0.76
C PRO A 265 -16.92 -24.59 -1.00
N VAL A 266 -15.83 -24.12 -1.61
CA VAL A 266 -14.59 -24.86 -1.87
C VAL A 266 -13.37 -24.02 -1.49
N PRO A 267 -12.19 -24.64 -1.25
CA PRO A 267 -10.96 -23.90 -0.98
C PRO A 267 -10.60 -22.90 -2.07
N PHE A 268 -10.15 -21.70 -1.71
CA PHE A 268 -9.74 -20.69 -2.69
C PHE A 268 -8.51 -21.09 -3.51
N SER A 269 -7.70 -22.01 -3.02
CA SER A 269 -6.60 -22.63 -3.78
C SER A 269 -7.08 -23.40 -5.00
N GLU A 270 -8.22 -24.06 -4.93
CA GLU A 270 -8.83 -24.79 -6.06
C GLU A 270 -9.38 -23.80 -7.10
N ILE A 271 -10.03 -22.71 -6.64
CA ILE A 271 -10.49 -21.64 -7.52
C ILE A 271 -9.29 -21.00 -8.24
N ALA A 272 -8.21 -20.73 -7.51
CA ALA A 272 -7.00 -20.11 -8.08
C ALA A 272 -6.33 -20.97 -9.15
N GLN A 273 -6.39 -22.30 -9.04
CA GLN A 273 -5.86 -23.23 -10.05
C GLN A 273 -6.65 -23.21 -11.36
N GLN A 274 -7.95 -22.92 -11.30
CA GLN A 274 -8.82 -22.87 -12.48
C GLN A 274 -8.88 -21.47 -13.10
N ALA A 275 -8.56 -20.43 -12.33
CA ALA A 275 -8.56 -19.05 -12.79
C ALA A 275 -7.48 -18.82 -13.85
N LYS A 276 -7.82 -18.12 -14.93
CA LYS A 276 -6.86 -17.76 -15.99
C LYS A 276 -6.12 -16.48 -15.58
N PRO A 277 -4.82 -16.54 -15.25
CA PRO A 277 -4.07 -15.35 -14.88
C PRO A 277 -3.93 -14.39 -16.06
N GLY A 278 -3.83 -13.11 -15.78
CA GLY A 278 -3.64 -12.09 -16.82
C GLY A 278 -3.76 -10.66 -16.30
N PRO A 279 -3.45 -9.67 -17.13
CA PRO A 279 -3.64 -8.27 -16.77
C PRO A 279 -5.11 -7.99 -16.39
N GLY A 280 -5.33 -7.37 -15.24
CA GLY A 280 -6.67 -7.08 -14.75
C GLY A 280 -7.46 -8.29 -14.22
N LYS A 281 -6.82 -9.46 -14.09
CA LYS A 281 -7.41 -10.67 -13.50
C LYS A 281 -6.75 -10.98 -12.15
N PRO A 282 -7.30 -10.46 -11.04
CA PRO A 282 -6.79 -10.76 -9.70
C PRO A 282 -6.97 -12.25 -9.37
N THR A 283 -5.99 -12.83 -8.66
CA THR A 283 -6.01 -14.24 -8.25
C THR A 283 -6.36 -14.40 -6.78
N PHE A 284 -6.76 -15.59 -6.34
CA PHE A 284 -7.02 -15.94 -4.95
C PHE A 284 -5.84 -16.67 -4.28
N GLY A 285 -4.62 -16.36 -4.67
CA GLY A 285 -3.44 -16.91 -4.00
C GLY A 285 -3.26 -16.38 -2.58
N PRO A 286 -2.44 -17.04 -1.76
CA PRO A 286 -2.04 -16.53 -0.45
C PRO A 286 -1.30 -15.20 -0.62
N VAL A 287 -1.60 -14.22 0.22
CA VAL A 287 -1.01 -12.88 0.17
C VAL A 287 -0.53 -12.49 1.55
N GLU A 288 0.79 -12.29 1.67
CA GLU A 288 1.40 -11.75 2.87
C GLU A 288 1.11 -10.25 3.03
N ASP A 289 1.15 -9.75 4.26
CA ASP A 289 1.00 -8.31 4.52
C ASP A 289 2.19 -7.53 3.95
N SER A 290 1.96 -6.89 2.81
CA SER A 290 2.97 -6.10 2.10
C SER A 290 3.44 -4.86 2.87
N MET A 291 2.69 -4.44 3.90
CA MET A 291 3.01 -3.28 4.73
C MET A 291 3.54 -3.65 6.12
N ALA A 292 3.62 -4.93 6.48
CA ALA A 292 4.09 -5.38 7.79
C ALA A 292 5.48 -4.84 8.15
N GLN A 293 6.40 -4.83 7.21
CA GLN A 293 7.76 -4.34 7.43
C GLN A 293 7.86 -2.80 7.49
N ALA A 294 6.96 -2.07 6.84
CA ALA A 294 6.98 -0.61 6.83
C ALA A 294 6.80 -0.03 8.24
N GLY A 295 5.88 -0.57 9.02
CA GLY A 295 5.67 -0.18 10.42
C GLY A 295 6.89 -0.48 11.31
N ASN A 296 7.55 -1.62 11.10
CA ASN A 296 8.75 -1.99 11.84
C ASN A 296 9.94 -1.09 11.47
N LEU A 297 10.12 -0.78 10.20
CA LEU A 297 11.16 0.14 9.75
C LEU A 297 10.97 1.54 10.34
N THR A 298 9.74 2.06 10.36
CA THR A 298 9.42 3.35 10.98
C THR A 298 9.74 3.36 12.46
N ARG A 299 9.35 2.30 13.20
CA ARG A 299 9.69 2.15 14.61
C ARG A 299 11.21 2.09 14.85
N MET A 300 11.95 1.37 14.01
CA MET A 300 13.42 1.31 14.07
C MET A 300 14.05 2.67 13.80
N LEU A 301 13.59 3.41 12.80
CA LEU A 301 14.07 4.75 12.49
C LEU A 301 13.79 5.74 13.62
N MET A 302 12.64 5.62 14.29
CA MET A 302 12.32 6.45 15.46
C MET A 302 13.12 6.06 16.70
N ALA A 303 13.44 4.78 16.88
CA ALA A 303 14.23 4.29 18.02
C ALA A 303 15.74 4.53 17.86
N ALA A 304 16.25 4.60 16.64
CA ALA A 304 17.69 4.74 16.37
C ALA A 304 18.34 5.97 17.04
N PRO A 305 17.75 7.18 17.01
CA PRO A 305 18.30 8.33 17.72
C PRO A 305 18.37 8.11 19.24
N LEU A 306 17.34 7.49 19.82
CA LEU A 306 17.30 7.20 21.26
C LEU A 306 18.35 6.17 21.66
N ALA A 307 18.53 5.13 20.84
CA ALA A 307 19.60 4.15 21.06
C ALA A 307 21.00 4.77 20.92
N GLY A 308 21.19 5.70 19.99
CA GLY A 308 22.42 6.46 19.83
C GLY A 308 22.75 7.32 21.05
N VAL A 309 21.78 8.05 21.58
CA VAL A 309 21.91 8.86 22.80
C VAL A 309 22.21 7.96 24.01
N ALA A 310 21.49 6.87 24.19
CA ALA A 310 21.72 5.92 25.27
C ALA A 310 23.14 5.31 25.21
N GLY A 311 23.57 4.91 23.99
CA GLY A 311 24.92 4.41 23.77
C GLY A 311 26.02 5.43 24.09
N ALA A 312 25.81 6.70 23.72
CA ALA A 312 26.72 7.79 24.05
C ALA A 312 26.80 8.02 25.57
N LEU A 313 25.68 8.04 26.29
CA LEU A 313 25.61 8.19 27.73
C LEU A 313 26.32 7.04 28.46
N VAL A 314 26.13 5.80 28.04
CA VAL A 314 26.84 4.62 28.57
C VAL A 314 28.36 4.72 28.33
N SER A 315 28.77 5.19 27.15
CA SER A 315 30.20 5.41 26.84
C SER A 315 30.82 6.46 27.76
N VAL A 316 30.13 7.59 27.96
CA VAL A 316 30.62 8.66 28.88
C VAL A 316 30.69 8.17 30.32
N ALA A 317 29.68 7.45 30.80
CA ALA A 317 29.64 6.89 32.14
C ALA A 317 30.82 5.89 32.39
N ARG A 318 31.07 5.01 31.39
CA ARG A 318 32.23 4.07 31.47
C ARG A 318 33.57 4.77 31.44
N GLN A 319 33.73 5.86 30.70
CA GLN A 319 34.96 6.66 30.69
C GLN A 319 35.14 7.37 32.01
N GLY A 320 34.08 7.92 32.61
CA GLY A 320 34.15 8.55 33.96
C GLY A 320 34.54 7.55 35.04
N GLN A 321 34.06 6.32 35.01
CA GLN A 321 34.46 5.26 35.96
C GLN A 321 35.92 4.82 35.77
N ALA A 322 36.42 4.80 34.55
CA ALA A 322 37.80 4.45 34.26
C ALA A 322 38.77 5.54 34.79
N GLN A 323 38.39 6.82 34.77
CA GLN A 323 39.18 7.92 35.30
C GLN A 323 39.19 7.94 36.83
N THR A 324 38.09 7.60 37.51
CA THR A 324 38.06 7.53 38.98
C THR A 324 38.89 6.39 39.55
N ASN A 325 39.05 5.29 38.79
CA ASN A 325 39.92 4.18 39.23
C ASN A 325 41.41 4.42 38.98
N SER A 326 41.80 5.44 38.20
CA SER A 326 43.22 5.76 37.93
C SER A 326 43.80 6.83 38.87
N THR A 327 43.01 7.48 39.72
CA THR A 327 43.50 8.50 40.67
C THR A 327 44.08 7.92 41.95
N HIS A 328 44.20 6.60 42.09
CA HIS A 328 44.83 5.96 43.26
C HIS A 328 46.26 5.49 43.01
N SER A 329 46.94 5.92 41.96
CA SER A 329 48.34 5.67 41.72
C SER A 329 49.04 6.99 41.44
N LEU A 330 49.71 7.55 42.49
CA LEU A 330 50.63 8.68 42.37
C LEU A 330 51.86 8.26 41.56
N ARG A 331 51.98 8.75 40.31
CA ARG A 331 53.24 8.96 39.58
C ARG A 331 53.08 9.86 38.38
N ASP A 332 53.95 10.77 38.21
CA ASP A 332 54.26 11.85 37.28
C ASP A 332 53.49 11.95 35.92
N PRO A 333 53.19 13.18 35.50
CA PRO A 333 52.48 13.42 34.23
C PRO A 333 53.49 13.54 33.08
N GLN A 334 53.66 12.48 32.29
CA GLN A 334 54.09 12.63 30.89
C GLN A 334 52.82 12.71 30.00
N VAL A 335 52.69 13.85 29.36
CA VAL A 335 51.62 14.12 28.40
C VAL A 335 51.83 13.25 27.16
N ASP A 336 51.06 12.18 27.04
CA ASP A 336 51.06 11.32 25.85
C ASP A 336 49.99 11.83 24.83
N SER A 337 50.52 12.40 23.73
CA SER A 337 49.74 12.93 22.61
C SER A 337 49.03 11.84 21.76
N SER A 338 49.13 10.57 22.13
CA SER A 338 48.59 9.43 21.39
C SER A 338 47.09 9.17 21.65
N GLN A 339 46.55 9.65 22.78
CA GLN A 339 45.16 9.34 23.14
C GLN A 339 44.09 10.13 22.33
N SER A 340 44.42 11.33 21.84
CA SER A 340 43.47 12.13 21.04
C SER A 340 43.19 11.52 19.65
N SER A 341 44.19 10.82 19.10
CA SER A 341 44.06 10.15 17.79
C SER A 341 43.16 8.88 17.83
N SER A 342 43.11 8.22 18.98
CA SER A 342 42.32 7.01 19.22
C SER A 342 40.80 7.32 19.29
N LEU A 343 40.44 8.41 19.96
CA LEU A 343 39.05 8.86 20.09
C LEU A 343 38.49 9.32 18.74
N LEU A 344 39.26 10.07 17.96
CA LEU A 344 38.90 10.49 16.61
C LEU A 344 38.72 9.28 15.67
N LYS A 345 39.58 8.27 15.74
CA LYS A 345 39.47 7.03 14.96
C LYS A 345 38.24 6.23 15.33
N LYS A 346 37.88 6.13 16.62
CA LYS A 346 36.65 5.44 17.07
C LYS A 346 35.41 6.19 16.67
N LEU A 347 35.43 7.52 16.70
CA LEU A 347 34.32 8.36 16.21
C LEU A 347 34.14 8.22 14.69
N TRP A 348 35.25 8.19 13.93
CA TRP A 348 35.22 7.96 12.49
C TRP A 348 34.74 6.56 12.14
N LEU A 349 35.11 5.54 12.89
CA LEU A 349 34.60 4.17 12.68
C LEU A 349 33.10 4.06 12.96
N ALA A 350 32.60 4.72 14.00
CA ALA A 350 31.19 4.78 14.33
C ALA A 350 30.37 5.52 13.24
N VAL A 351 30.89 6.63 12.71
CA VAL A 351 30.27 7.37 11.60
C VAL A 351 30.35 6.57 10.31
N ALA A 352 31.45 5.86 10.02
CA ALA A 352 31.58 5.02 8.85
C ALA A 352 30.64 3.79 8.89
N LEU A 353 30.41 3.19 10.06
CA LEU A 353 29.45 2.14 10.28
C LEU A 353 28.00 2.66 10.10
N LEU A 354 27.69 3.86 10.57
CA LEU A 354 26.38 4.50 10.36
C LEU A 354 26.14 4.82 8.87
N LEU A 355 27.15 5.34 8.17
CA LEU A 355 27.05 5.64 6.73
C LEU A 355 27.10 4.37 5.87
N GLY A 356 27.81 3.33 6.28
CA GLY A 356 27.80 2.02 5.62
C GLY A 356 26.45 1.31 5.72
N PHE A 357 25.76 1.47 6.84
CA PHE A 357 24.41 0.93 7.03
C PHE A 357 23.37 1.62 6.13
N THR A 358 23.52 2.93 5.89
CA THR A 358 22.66 3.66 4.94
C THR A 358 22.97 3.31 3.48
N GLY A 359 24.22 2.98 3.14
CA GLY A 359 24.62 2.52 1.80
C GLY A 359 24.12 1.12 1.45
N MET A 360 24.02 0.22 2.43
CA MET A 360 23.48 -1.14 2.22
C MET A 360 21.96 -1.17 2.00
N MET A 361 21.23 -0.11 2.37
CA MET A 361 19.79 0.04 2.10
C MET A 361 19.48 0.50 0.67
N GLN A 362 20.46 0.91 -0.12
CA GLN A 362 20.26 1.34 -1.51
C GLN A 362 20.49 0.24 -2.56
N LEU A 363 20.73 -1.01 -2.14
CA LEU A 363 20.78 -2.12 -3.09
C LEU A 363 19.35 -2.39 -3.62
N PRO A 364 19.16 -2.41 -4.97
CA PRO A 364 17.85 -2.56 -5.56
C PRO A 364 17.25 -3.92 -5.17
N VAL A 365 16.01 -3.90 -4.71
CA VAL A 365 15.18 -5.06 -4.33
C VAL A 365 15.03 -6.08 -5.49
N ALA A 366 15.50 -5.74 -6.69
CA ALA A 366 15.42 -6.55 -7.91
C ALA A 366 16.21 -7.88 -7.86
N SER A 367 17.15 -8.07 -6.92
CA SER A 367 17.98 -9.28 -6.89
C SER A 367 17.47 -10.40 -5.97
N ARG A 368 16.37 -10.20 -5.24
CA ARG A 368 15.81 -11.22 -4.32
C ARG A 368 14.62 -12.00 -4.87
N TYR A 369 14.04 -11.54 -5.96
CA TYR A 369 12.98 -12.30 -6.63
C TYR A 369 13.51 -12.73 -8.00
N GLY A 370 13.95 -13.99 -8.08
CA GLY A 370 14.29 -14.65 -9.32
C GLY A 370 13.08 -14.65 -10.26
N ILE A 371 12.94 -13.59 -11.06
CA ILE A 371 12.01 -13.58 -12.16
C ILE A 371 12.69 -14.36 -13.28
N ALA A 372 12.28 -15.62 -13.47
CA ALA A 372 12.59 -16.38 -14.64
C ALA A 372 12.21 -15.58 -15.89
N LYS A 373 13.16 -15.36 -16.78
CA LYS A 373 12.94 -14.81 -18.12
C LYS A 373 11.95 -15.73 -18.83
N ILE A 374 10.80 -15.21 -19.20
CA ILE A 374 9.91 -15.83 -20.16
C ILE A 374 10.48 -15.49 -21.54
N PRO A 375 10.80 -16.49 -22.39
CA PRO A 375 11.26 -16.23 -23.76
C PRO A 375 10.12 -15.73 -24.64
N GLY A 376 10.45 -14.84 -25.54
CA GLY A 376 9.89 -14.30 -26.76
C GLY A 376 8.41 -14.13 -26.97
#